data_fdf7f0f9fe86b9505d041c0e809b5644
#
_entry.id   fdf7f0f9fe86b9505d041c0e809b5644
#
_cell.length_a   1.000
_cell.length_b   1.000
_cell.length_c   1.000
_cell.angle_alpha   90.00
_cell.angle_beta   90.00
_cell.angle_gamma   90.00
#
_symmetry.space_group_name_H-M   'P 1'
#
loop_
_entity.id
_entity.type
_entity.pdbx_description
1 polymer ?
#
loop_
_entity_poly.entity_id
_entity_poly.type
_entity_poly.pdbx_seq_one_letter_code
_entity_poly.pdbx_strand_id
1 'polypeptide(L)'
;MSFVCGGSWKFQSGCLEELTEFAKHQFALNRQHPDGSTERDHLESVERQTGRRPSALDGPPLPYDIAHVWLWFNDLSAARGNNGWGPNALNYQDMAAWMMLTGTIVRPQEISAILMLDRLWMSEQAKATAAARKAKG
;
A
#
# COMPACT_ATOMS: atom_id res chain seq x y z
N MET A 1 -22.51 -9.71 8.56
CA MET A 1 -22.10 -9.06 8.80
C MET A 1 -21.14 -8.60 9.07
N SER A 2 -20.95 -8.58 9.09
CA SER A 2 -20.10 -8.29 9.47
C SER A 2 -19.64 -7.20 9.53
N PHE A 3 -19.71 -6.66 9.81
CA PHE A 3 -19.16 -5.72 9.83
C PHE A 3 -18.16 -5.56 10.39
N VAL A 4 -18.15 -5.65 10.56
CA VAL A 4 -16.83 -6.03 10.93
C VAL A 4 -15.96 -4.91 11.41
N CYS A 5 -15.87 -3.85 10.65
CA CYS A 5 -15.09 -2.67 11.00
C CYS A 5 -15.90 -1.63 11.77
N GLY A 6 -17.03 -2.04 12.32
CA GLY A 6 -17.97 -1.12 12.89
C GLY A 6 -17.60 -0.53 14.23
N GLY A 7 -16.75 -1.19 15.02
CA GLY A 7 -16.35 -0.70 16.32
C GLY A 7 -14.87 -0.39 16.37
N SER A 8 -14.47 0.51 17.26
CA SER A 8 -13.07 0.94 17.32
C SER A 8 -12.09 -0.20 17.57
N TRP A 9 -12.44 -1.09 18.51
CA TRP A 9 -11.55 -2.21 18.81
C TRP A 9 -11.60 -3.27 17.70
N LYS A 10 -12.75 -3.44 17.06
CA LYS A 10 -12.88 -4.34 15.93
C LYS A 10 -12.16 -3.80 14.71
N PHE A 11 -12.15 -2.47 14.54
CA PHE A 11 -11.37 -1.81 13.51
C PHE A 11 -9.92 -2.26 13.60
N GLN A 12 -9.35 -2.24 14.79
CA GLN A 12 -7.95 -2.59 14.97
C GLN A 12 -7.66 -4.07 14.76
N SER A 13 -8.59 -4.95 15.09
CA SER A 13 -8.32 -6.38 15.03
C SER A 13 -8.63 -6.98 13.65
N GLY A 14 -9.85 -6.82 13.16
CA GLY A 14 -10.28 -7.47 11.93
C GLY A 14 -9.92 -6.70 10.68
N CYS A 15 -10.23 -5.41 10.68
CA CYS A 15 -10.03 -4.59 9.50
C CYS A 15 -8.57 -4.36 9.17
N LEU A 16 -7.71 -4.26 10.19
CA LEU A 16 -6.28 -4.08 9.94
C LEU A 16 -5.68 -5.30 9.24
N GLU A 17 -6.11 -6.50 9.63
CA GLU A 17 -5.63 -7.70 8.96
C GLU A 17 -6.06 -7.72 7.50
N GLU A 18 -7.32 -7.40 7.23
CA GLU A 18 -7.84 -7.37 5.88
C GLU A 18 -7.15 -6.30 5.05
N LEU A 19 -6.94 -5.12 5.64
CA LEU A 19 -6.22 -4.05 4.97
C LEU A 19 -4.77 -4.45 4.69
N THR A 20 -4.13 -5.13 5.62
CA THR A 20 -2.76 -5.61 5.46
C THR A 20 -2.65 -6.55 4.27
N GLU A 21 -3.56 -7.52 4.17
CA GLU A 21 -3.54 -8.48 3.07
C GLU A 21 -3.82 -7.79 1.73
N PHE A 22 -4.76 -6.87 1.71
CA PHE A 22 -5.03 -6.08 0.52
C PHE A 22 -3.79 -5.30 0.10
N ALA A 23 -3.16 -4.60 1.05
CA ALA A 23 -2.00 -3.77 0.76
C ALA A 23 -0.82 -4.59 0.25
N LYS A 24 -0.54 -5.73 0.88
CA LYS A 24 0.54 -6.61 0.43
C LYS A 24 0.34 -7.01 -1.02
N HIS A 25 -0.89 -7.36 -1.38
CA HIS A 25 -1.19 -7.77 -2.73
C HIS A 25 -1.00 -6.62 -3.72
N GLN A 26 -1.50 -5.42 -3.37
CA GLN A 26 -1.35 -4.24 -4.23
C GLN A 26 0.12 -3.86 -4.41
N PHE A 27 0.89 -3.89 -3.33
CA PHE A 27 2.31 -3.54 -3.41
C PHE A 27 3.07 -4.57 -4.25
N ALA A 28 2.71 -5.84 -4.17
CA ALA A 28 3.33 -6.87 -5.00
C ALA A 28 2.99 -6.66 -6.48
N LEU A 29 1.75 -6.29 -6.78
CA LEU A 29 1.36 -6.01 -8.16
C LEU A 29 2.07 -4.78 -8.74
N ASN A 30 2.42 -3.84 -7.87
CA ASN A 30 3.09 -2.61 -8.30
C ASN A 30 4.61 -2.73 -8.31
N ARG A 31 5.15 -3.92 -8.00
CA ARG A 31 6.59 -4.15 -8.02
C ARG A 31 7.12 -3.98 -9.44
N GLN A 32 8.18 -3.20 -9.56
CA GLN A 32 8.76 -2.94 -10.87
C GLN A 32 9.77 -4.01 -11.26
N HIS A 33 9.75 -4.35 -12.54
CA HIS A 33 10.74 -5.23 -13.14
C HIS A 33 11.86 -4.39 -13.76
N PRO A 34 13.00 -5.00 -14.09
CA PRO A 34 14.12 -4.25 -14.68
C PRO A 34 13.78 -3.48 -15.95
N ASP A 35 12.76 -3.90 -16.70
CA ASP A 35 12.34 -3.21 -17.92
C ASP A 35 11.43 -2.01 -17.65
N GLY A 36 11.16 -1.70 -16.38
CA GLY A 36 10.33 -0.56 -15.99
C GLY A 36 8.85 -0.87 -15.88
N SER A 37 8.41 -2.02 -16.35
CA SER A 37 7.01 -2.43 -16.19
C SER A 37 6.77 -2.99 -14.79
N THR A 38 5.49 -3.09 -14.40
CA THR A 38 5.14 -3.64 -13.12
C THR A 38 4.68 -5.09 -13.27
N GLU A 39 4.59 -5.79 -12.16
CA GLU A 39 4.03 -7.13 -12.14
C GLU A 39 2.60 -7.12 -12.70
N ARG A 40 1.83 -6.10 -12.37
CA ARG A 40 0.48 -5.91 -12.92
C ARG A 40 0.51 -5.86 -14.45
N ASP A 41 1.44 -5.08 -15.01
CA ASP A 41 1.57 -4.96 -16.45
C ASP A 41 1.82 -6.30 -17.11
N HIS A 42 2.69 -7.11 -16.51
CA HIS A 42 3.00 -8.44 -17.01
C HIS A 42 1.79 -9.34 -16.99
N LEU A 43 1.05 -9.33 -15.88
CA LEU A 43 -0.14 -10.19 -15.75
C LEU A 43 -1.25 -9.77 -16.71
N GLU A 44 -1.41 -8.47 -16.90
CA GLU A 44 -2.40 -7.96 -17.87
C GLU A 44 -2.02 -8.33 -19.28
N SER A 45 -0.72 -8.34 -19.56
CA SER A 45 -0.24 -8.79 -20.88
C SER A 45 -0.56 -10.27 -21.11
N VAL A 46 -0.39 -11.10 -20.08
CA VAL A 46 -0.73 -12.51 -20.17
C VAL A 46 -2.23 -12.67 -20.43
N GLU A 47 -3.05 -11.87 -19.77
CA GLU A 47 -4.49 -11.89 -19.98
C GLU A 47 -4.84 -11.57 -21.43
N ARG A 48 -4.21 -10.54 -21.99
CA ARG A 48 -4.45 -10.14 -23.38
C ARG A 48 -4.04 -11.23 -24.36
N GLN A 49 -2.93 -11.93 -24.07
CA GLN A 49 -2.40 -12.95 -24.98
C GLN A 49 -3.15 -14.26 -24.90
N THR A 50 -3.60 -14.66 -23.71
CA THR A 50 -4.20 -15.96 -23.49
C THR A 50 -5.73 -15.92 -23.42
N GLY A 51 -6.32 -14.75 -23.22
CA GLY A 51 -7.73 -14.60 -23.00
C GLY A 51 -8.19 -15.02 -21.61
N ARG A 52 -7.27 -15.42 -20.75
CA ARG A 52 -7.56 -15.83 -19.37
C ARG A 52 -6.97 -14.81 -18.42
N ARG A 53 -7.81 -14.40 -17.46
CA ARG A 53 -7.35 -13.47 -16.43
C ARG A 53 -6.57 -14.24 -15.36
N PRO A 54 -5.27 -13.95 -15.17
CA PRO A 54 -4.51 -14.59 -14.10
C PRO A 54 -5.13 -14.26 -12.73
N SER A 55 -5.24 -15.27 -11.89
CA SER A 55 -5.83 -15.10 -10.57
C SER A 55 -5.02 -14.13 -9.70
N ALA A 56 -3.76 -13.96 -9.99
CA ALA A 56 -2.90 -13.04 -9.24
C ALA A 56 -3.31 -11.58 -9.43
N LEU A 57 -4.07 -11.26 -10.49
CA LEU A 57 -4.61 -9.91 -10.66
C LEU A 57 -5.74 -9.61 -9.70
N ASP A 58 -6.41 -10.65 -9.21
CA ASP A 58 -7.48 -10.53 -8.24
C ASP A 58 -6.91 -10.82 -6.88
N GLY A 59 -7.05 -9.92 -5.96
CA GLY A 59 -6.56 -10.11 -4.61
C GLY A 59 -7.66 -9.99 -3.59
N PRO A 60 -7.29 -9.94 -2.32
CA PRO A 60 -8.26 -9.69 -1.28
C PRO A 60 -8.98 -8.37 -1.53
N PRO A 61 -10.25 -8.27 -1.20
CA PRO A 61 -10.99 -7.01 -1.39
C PRO A 61 -10.53 -5.99 -0.35
N LEU A 62 -10.67 -4.72 -0.70
CA LEU A 62 -10.44 -3.63 0.25
C LEU A 62 -11.69 -3.49 1.11
N PRO A 63 -11.58 -3.64 2.44
CA PRO A 63 -12.74 -3.48 3.30
C PRO A 63 -13.33 -2.08 3.18
N TYR A 64 -14.63 -2.00 3.00
CA TYR A 64 -15.29 -0.73 2.77
C TYR A 64 -15.06 0.26 3.91
N ASP A 65 -15.15 -0.22 5.15
CA ASP A 65 -15.09 0.64 6.32
C ASP A 65 -13.68 1.24 6.56
N ILE A 66 -12.66 0.69 5.93
CA ILE A 66 -11.29 1.19 6.09
C ILE A 66 -10.70 1.67 4.77
N ALA A 67 -11.49 1.71 3.72
CA ALA A 67 -11.01 2.11 2.40
C ALA A 67 -10.43 3.52 2.40
N HIS A 68 -10.98 4.41 3.23
CA HIS A 68 -10.49 5.78 3.30
C HIS A 68 -9.03 5.84 3.80
N VAL A 69 -8.64 4.93 4.67
CA VAL A 69 -7.25 4.90 5.17
C VAL A 69 -6.30 4.56 4.03
N TRP A 70 -6.69 3.64 3.16
CA TRP A 70 -5.89 3.29 1.99
C TRP A 70 -5.72 4.50 1.07
N LEU A 71 -6.79 5.24 0.82
CA LEU A 71 -6.74 6.44 -0.02
C LEU A 71 -5.86 7.52 0.62
N TRP A 72 -5.98 7.70 1.93
CA TRP A 72 -5.14 8.67 2.65
C TRP A 72 -3.67 8.29 2.57
N PHE A 73 -3.37 7.00 2.72
CA PHE A 73 -2.00 6.53 2.62
C PHE A 73 -1.43 6.82 1.22
N ASN A 74 -2.21 6.57 0.18
CA ASN A 74 -1.75 6.84 -1.18
C ASN A 74 -1.48 8.33 -1.41
N ASP A 75 -2.34 9.18 -0.87
CA ASP A 75 -2.18 10.62 -0.99
C ASP A 75 -0.90 11.08 -0.28
N LEU A 76 -0.68 10.61 0.95
CA LEU A 76 0.53 10.92 1.70
C LEU A 76 1.78 10.38 0.99
N SER A 77 1.69 9.16 0.50
CA SER A 77 2.82 8.51 -0.14
C SER A 77 3.23 9.22 -1.44
N ALA A 78 2.26 9.78 -2.15
CA ALA A 78 2.55 10.52 -3.37
C ALA A 78 3.38 11.78 -3.10
N ALA A 79 3.28 12.35 -1.90
CA ALA A 79 4.04 13.53 -1.52
C ALA A 79 5.31 13.18 -0.74
N ARG A 80 5.65 11.91 -0.68
CA ARG A 80 6.79 11.40 0.09
C ARG A 80 8.10 11.99 -0.39
N GLY A 81 8.97 12.36 0.57
CA GLY A 81 10.28 12.87 0.27
C GLY A 81 11.28 11.75 -0.02
N ASN A 82 12.46 12.16 -0.44
CA ASN A 82 13.55 11.23 -0.77
C ASN A 82 14.83 11.79 -0.17
N ASN A 83 15.67 10.92 0.37
CA ASN A 83 16.90 11.33 1.05
C ASN A 83 18.15 11.16 0.18
N GLY A 84 17.99 10.90 -1.11
CA GLY A 84 19.11 10.65 -2.02
C GLY A 84 19.48 9.17 -2.14
N TRP A 85 19.08 8.36 -1.17
CA TRP A 85 19.33 6.92 -1.16
C TRP A 85 18.07 6.13 -1.41
N GLY A 86 16.94 6.77 -1.27
CA GLY A 86 15.65 6.15 -1.47
C GLY A 86 14.57 6.97 -0.80
N PRO A 87 13.32 6.49 -0.87
CA PRO A 87 12.20 7.22 -0.30
C PRO A 87 12.27 7.25 1.22
N ASN A 88 11.82 8.37 1.79
CA ASN A 88 11.72 8.51 3.24
C ASN A 88 10.46 7.81 3.74
N ALA A 89 10.54 7.27 4.95
CA ALA A 89 9.34 6.80 5.65
C ALA A 89 8.45 7.98 5.99
N LEU A 90 7.16 7.76 6.01
CA LEU A 90 6.21 8.77 6.48
C LEU A 90 6.41 8.99 7.98
N ASN A 91 6.27 10.22 8.43
CA ASN A 91 6.42 10.54 9.83
C ASN A 91 5.24 11.37 10.31
N TYR A 92 5.19 11.63 11.62
CA TYR A 92 4.08 12.38 12.20
C TYR A 92 4.00 13.81 11.67
N GLN A 93 5.14 14.40 11.34
CA GLN A 93 5.17 15.77 10.81
C GLN A 93 4.52 15.81 9.43
N ASP A 94 4.81 14.82 8.58
CA ASP A 94 4.17 14.71 7.27
C ASP A 94 2.66 14.59 7.42
N MET A 95 2.23 13.74 8.34
CA MET A 95 0.80 13.52 8.55
C MET A 95 0.11 14.76 9.13
N ALA A 96 0.78 15.44 10.07
CA ALA A 96 0.21 16.65 10.67
C ALA A 96 0.05 17.75 9.63
N ALA A 97 1.05 17.94 8.77
CA ALA A 97 0.97 18.94 7.72
C ALA A 97 -0.13 18.61 6.74
N TRP A 98 -0.22 17.35 6.35
CA TRP A 98 -1.25 16.89 5.42
C TRP A 98 -2.65 17.08 6.01
N MET A 99 -2.84 16.70 7.28
CA MET A 99 -4.12 16.89 7.95
C MET A 99 -4.52 18.36 7.98
N MET A 100 -3.57 19.22 8.28
CA MET A 100 -3.83 20.65 8.36
C MET A 100 -4.20 21.23 6.99
N LEU A 101 -3.45 20.89 5.96
CA LEU A 101 -3.63 21.45 4.64
C LEU A 101 -4.87 20.93 3.93
N THR A 102 -5.25 19.68 4.18
CA THR A 102 -6.40 19.07 3.54
C THR A 102 -7.67 19.17 4.38
N GLY A 103 -7.55 19.58 5.63
CA GLY A 103 -8.70 19.62 6.53
C GLY A 103 -9.20 18.25 6.94
N THR A 104 -8.35 17.24 6.83
CA THR A 104 -8.71 15.85 7.14
C THR A 104 -8.52 15.57 8.63
N ILE A 105 -9.52 14.96 9.24
CA ILE A 105 -9.44 14.55 10.65
C ILE A 105 -9.15 13.07 10.69
N VAL A 106 -8.01 12.70 11.31
CA VAL A 106 -7.56 11.32 11.37
C VAL A 106 -7.50 10.89 12.83
N ARG A 107 -8.12 9.76 13.13
CA ARG A 107 -8.13 9.22 14.50
C ARG A 107 -6.83 8.50 14.81
N PRO A 108 -6.48 8.34 16.10
CA PRO A 108 -5.23 7.66 16.45
C PRO A 108 -5.09 6.26 15.85
N GLN A 109 -6.15 5.46 15.83
CA GLN A 109 -6.08 4.13 15.24
C GLN A 109 -5.89 4.18 13.72
N GLU A 110 -6.37 5.25 13.07
CA GLU A 110 -6.17 5.42 11.64
C GLU A 110 -4.73 5.84 11.34
N ILE A 111 -4.14 6.65 12.23
CA ILE A 111 -2.72 6.99 12.12
C ILE A 111 -1.87 5.73 12.21
N SER A 112 -2.19 4.86 13.17
CA SER A 112 -1.48 3.58 13.32
C SER A 112 -1.60 2.73 12.06
N ALA A 113 -2.78 2.72 11.44
CA ALA A 113 -3.00 1.97 10.22
C ALA A 113 -2.17 2.54 9.06
N ILE A 114 -2.10 3.85 8.94
CA ILE A 114 -1.29 4.50 7.90
C ILE A 114 0.19 4.15 8.09
N LEU A 115 0.68 4.20 9.32
CA LEU A 115 2.07 3.85 9.60
C LEU A 115 2.36 2.38 9.32
N MET A 116 1.38 1.50 9.60
CA MET A 116 1.52 0.09 9.26
C MET A 116 1.64 -0.10 7.76
N LEU A 117 0.79 0.58 6.99
CA LEU A 117 0.87 0.53 5.53
C LEU A 117 2.22 1.03 5.03
N ASP A 118 2.73 2.08 5.67
CA ASP A 118 4.02 2.64 5.28
C ASP A 118 5.15 1.65 5.55
N ARG A 119 5.11 0.93 6.66
CA ARG A 119 6.13 -0.08 6.95
C ARG A 119 6.11 -1.20 5.91
N LEU A 120 4.92 -1.62 5.49
CA LEU A 120 4.81 -2.62 4.43
C LEU A 120 5.35 -2.10 3.12
N TRP A 121 5.01 -0.86 2.77
CA TRP A 121 5.49 -0.25 1.54
C TRP A 121 7.01 -0.11 1.55
N MET A 122 7.58 0.38 2.65
CA MET A 122 9.03 0.53 2.78
C MET A 122 9.75 -0.81 2.68
N SER A 123 9.16 -1.86 3.25
CA SER A 123 9.70 -3.21 3.17
C SER A 123 9.75 -3.70 1.72
N GLU A 124 8.69 -3.43 0.94
CA GLU A 124 8.67 -3.81 -0.46
C GLU A 124 9.70 -3.03 -1.28
N GLN A 125 9.89 -1.75 -0.96
CA GLN A 125 10.91 -0.96 -1.63
C GLN A 125 12.31 -1.49 -1.35
N ALA A 126 12.56 -1.90 -0.12
CA ALA A 126 13.85 -2.47 0.26
C ALA A 126 14.11 -3.79 -0.48
N LYS A 127 13.09 -4.64 -0.60
CA LYS A 127 13.20 -5.88 -1.35
C LYS A 127 13.47 -5.64 -2.82
N ALA A 128 12.80 -4.66 -3.41
CA ALA A 128 13.00 -4.32 -4.81
C ALA A 128 14.42 -3.81 -5.06
N THR A 129 14.93 -2.98 -4.15
CA THR A 129 16.30 -2.46 -4.24
C THR A 129 17.32 -3.59 -4.13
N ALA A 130 17.11 -4.52 -3.19
CA ALA A 130 18.01 -5.66 -3.01
C ALA A 130 18.01 -6.56 -4.25
N ALA A 131 16.83 -6.80 -4.82
CA ALA A 131 16.72 -7.61 -6.04
C ALA A 131 17.43 -6.94 -7.22
N ALA A 132 17.29 -5.62 -7.34
CA ALA A 132 17.96 -4.88 -8.40
C ALA A 132 19.48 -4.93 -8.26
N ARG A 133 19.99 -4.87 -7.04
CA ARG A 133 21.43 -4.99 -6.78
C ARG A 133 21.94 -6.36 -7.17
N LYS A 134 21.21 -7.42 -6.84
CA LYS A 134 21.58 -8.78 -7.21
C LYS A 134 21.60 -8.96 -8.72
N ALA A 135 20.63 -8.37 -9.40
CA ALA A 135 20.55 -8.47 -10.86
C ALA A 135 21.74 -7.81 -11.55
N LYS A 136 22.27 -6.75 -10.94
CA LYS A 136 23.42 -6.03 -11.48
C LYS A 136 24.75 -6.65 -11.08
N GLY A 137 24.75 -7.35 -9.97
CA GLY A 137 25.93 -7.99 -9.46
C GLY A 137 26.15 -9.34 -10.04
#